data_c5c15afd680f7f57c9a8b2c5c4b48889
#
_entry.id   c5c15afd680f7f57c9a8b2c5c4b48889
#
_cell.length_a   1.000
_cell.length_b   1.000
_cell.length_c   1.000
_cell.angle_alpha   90.00
_cell.angle_beta   90.00
_cell.angle_gamma   90.00
#
_symmetry.space_group_name_H-M   'P 1'
#
loop_
_entity.id
_entity.type
_entity.pdbx_description
1 polymer ?
#
loop_
_entity_poly.entity_id
_entity_poly.type
_entity_poly.pdbx_seq_one_letter_code
_entity_poly.pdbx_strand_id
1 'polypeptide(L)'
;MEKSEEAVKKEVRFSDNARKELKALLDNDLELLDKAVESFTNQEISEDEQVELYSIEEEIDKLTLKAQENHVLRLREGRCGVSTGMLYIQSLTDFERVGDHAYNIACAARQDSEVLRTI
;
A
#
# COMPACT_ATOMS: atom_id res chain seq x y z
N MET A 1 -18.93 -23.85 -15.87
CA MET A 1 -17.64 -23.24 -15.60
C MET A 1 -17.57 -21.77 -15.96
N GLU A 2 -17.88 -21.40 -17.19
CA GLU A 2 -17.87 -19.97 -17.60
C GLU A 2 -18.84 -19.12 -16.81
N LYS A 3 -20.03 -19.63 -16.49
CA LYS A 3 -21.02 -18.92 -15.68
C LYS A 3 -20.55 -18.70 -14.24
N SER A 4 -19.77 -19.62 -13.71
CA SER A 4 -19.20 -19.49 -12.36
C SER A 4 -18.13 -18.41 -12.33
N GLU A 5 -17.28 -18.34 -13.36
CA GLU A 5 -16.25 -17.32 -13.47
C GLU A 5 -16.85 -15.94 -13.67
N GLU A 6 -17.90 -15.82 -14.47
CA GLU A 6 -18.62 -14.55 -14.66
C GLU A 6 -19.31 -14.11 -13.37
N ALA A 7 -19.91 -15.04 -12.65
CA ALA A 7 -20.57 -14.75 -11.38
C ALA A 7 -19.54 -14.28 -10.34
N VAL A 8 -18.40 -14.95 -10.26
CA VAL A 8 -17.30 -14.55 -9.37
C VAL A 8 -16.76 -13.18 -9.75
N LYS A 9 -16.55 -12.91 -11.02
CA LYS A 9 -16.10 -11.59 -11.49
C LYS A 9 -17.13 -10.50 -11.21
N LYS A 10 -18.43 -10.80 -11.28
CA LYS A 10 -19.49 -9.84 -10.96
C LYS A 10 -19.62 -9.63 -9.45
N GLU A 11 -19.41 -10.67 -8.66
CA GLU A 11 -19.44 -10.58 -7.19
C GLU A 11 -18.24 -9.81 -6.64
N VAL A 12 -17.12 -9.80 -7.35
CA VAL A 12 -15.90 -9.11 -6.98
C VAL A 12 -15.90 -7.70 -7.60
N ARG A 13 -16.90 -6.90 -7.25
CA ARG A 13 -16.94 -5.49 -7.61
C ARG A 13 -16.83 -4.65 -6.35
N PHE A 14 -15.77 -3.90 -6.27
CA PHE A 14 -15.62 -2.92 -5.20
C PHE A 14 -16.53 -1.72 -5.46
N SER A 15 -17.09 -1.18 -4.38
CA SER A 15 -17.82 0.08 -4.45
C SER A 15 -16.89 1.20 -4.90
N ASP A 16 -17.46 2.33 -5.35
CA ASP A 16 -16.66 3.49 -5.77
C ASP A 16 -15.76 3.98 -4.63
N ASN A 17 -16.28 3.99 -3.39
CA ASN A 17 -15.50 4.39 -2.23
C ASN A 17 -14.36 3.43 -1.95
N ALA A 18 -14.58 2.12 -2.03
CA ALA A 18 -13.55 1.11 -1.85
C ALA A 18 -12.46 1.25 -2.92
N ARG A 19 -12.85 1.49 -4.17
CA ARG A 19 -11.89 1.70 -5.27
C ARG A 19 -11.04 2.93 -5.05
N LYS A 20 -11.62 4.03 -4.55
CA LYS A 20 -10.89 5.25 -4.24
C LYS A 20 -9.89 5.01 -3.11
N GLU A 21 -10.29 4.25 -2.09
CA GLU A 21 -9.41 3.89 -0.98
C GLU A 21 -8.21 3.08 -1.47
N LEU A 22 -8.45 2.05 -2.28
CA LEU A 22 -7.38 1.22 -2.85
C LEU A 22 -6.47 2.02 -3.79
N LYS A 23 -7.05 2.90 -4.59
CA LYS A 23 -6.27 3.75 -5.50
C LYS A 23 -5.37 4.71 -4.74
N ALA A 24 -5.86 5.31 -3.67
CA ALA A 24 -5.05 6.20 -2.84
C ALA A 24 -3.86 5.46 -2.22
N LEU A 25 -4.07 4.23 -1.75
CA LEU A 25 -3.00 3.37 -1.25
C LEU A 25 -2.00 3.02 -2.35
N LEU A 26 -2.49 2.62 -3.52
CA LEU A 26 -1.63 2.28 -4.65
C LEU A 26 -0.78 3.48 -5.08
N ASP A 27 -1.37 4.66 -5.18
CA ASP A 27 -0.65 5.88 -5.58
C ASP A 27 0.49 6.20 -4.58
N ASN A 28 0.23 6.05 -3.28
CA ASN A 28 1.25 6.25 -2.25
C ASN A 28 2.32 5.16 -2.28
N ASP A 29 1.94 3.90 -2.48
CA ASP A 29 2.88 2.79 -2.61
C ASP A 29 3.83 3.00 -3.79
N LEU A 30 3.29 3.41 -4.94
CA LEU A 30 4.09 3.67 -6.15
C LEU A 30 5.06 4.84 -5.94
N GLU A 31 4.59 5.91 -5.29
CA GLU A 31 5.45 7.04 -4.95
C GLU A 31 6.60 6.61 -4.03
N LEU A 32 6.28 5.85 -2.99
CA LEU A 32 7.27 5.35 -2.05
C LEU A 32 8.27 4.42 -2.75
N LEU A 33 7.79 3.53 -3.61
CA LEU A 33 8.64 2.61 -4.35
C LEU A 33 9.59 3.34 -5.30
N ASP A 34 9.09 4.32 -6.05
CA ASP A 34 9.91 5.13 -6.96
C ASP A 34 11.02 5.85 -6.21
N LYS A 35 10.69 6.46 -5.08
CA LYS A 35 11.69 7.15 -4.25
C LYS A 35 12.69 6.18 -3.63
N ALA A 36 12.24 5.00 -3.21
CA ALA A 36 13.10 3.97 -2.65
C ALA A 36 14.09 3.44 -3.68
N VAL A 37 13.62 3.18 -4.91
CA VAL A 37 14.46 2.71 -6.01
C VAL A 37 15.48 3.78 -6.38
N GLU A 38 15.07 5.03 -6.46
CA GLU A 38 15.96 6.15 -6.74
C GLU A 38 17.07 6.27 -5.67
N SER A 39 16.69 6.23 -4.40
CA SER A 39 17.65 6.29 -3.29
C SER A 39 18.61 5.11 -3.31
N PHE A 40 18.10 3.92 -3.58
CA PHE A 40 18.92 2.70 -3.65
C PHE A 40 19.90 2.75 -4.83
N THR A 41 19.44 3.22 -6.00
CA THR A 41 20.25 3.33 -7.20
C THR A 41 21.37 4.36 -7.02
N ASN A 42 21.05 5.48 -6.39
CA ASN A 42 22.03 6.56 -6.15
C ASN A 42 22.92 6.27 -4.95
N GLN A 43 22.58 5.25 -4.14
CA GLN A 43 23.30 4.87 -2.91
C GLN A 43 23.47 6.03 -1.93
N GLU A 44 22.58 7.00 -2.02
CA GLU A 44 22.61 8.19 -1.21
C GLU A 44 21.19 8.63 -0.87
N ILE A 45 20.97 8.94 0.40
CA ILE A 45 19.70 9.45 0.89
C ILE A 45 19.99 10.62 1.82
N SER A 46 19.41 11.78 1.53
CA SER A 46 19.50 12.94 2.40
C SER A 46 18.54 12.83 3.58
N GLU A 47 18.75 13.64 4.62
CA GLU A 47 17.83 13.69 5.75
C GLU A 47 16.43 14.13 5.30
N ASP A 48 16.33 15.08 4.39
CA ASP A 48 15.06 15.55 3.85
C ASP A 48 14.32 14.46 3.11
N GLU A 49 15.02 13.68 2.29
CA GLU A 49 14.45 12.54 1.59
C GLU A 49 13.95 11.48 2.55
N GLN A 50 14.68 11.25 3.64
CA GLN A 50 14.29 10.29 4.66
C GLN A 50 13.01 10.72 5.38
N VAL A 51 12.89 11.99 5.72
CA VAL A 51 11.68 12.55 6.32
C VAL A 51 10.50 12.40 5.37
N GLU A 52 10.72 12.65 4.09
CA GLU A 52 9.70 12.50 3.05
C GLU A 52 9.23 11.04 2.93
N LEU A 53 10.16 10.08 2.89
CA LEU A 53 9.85 8.65 2.86
C LEU A 53 9.03 8.22 4.07
N TYR A 54 9.42 8.67 5.24
CA TYR A 54 8.71 8.39 6.47
C TYR A 54 7.29 8.96 6.45
N SER A 55 7.13 10.18 5.92
CA SER A 55 5.82 10.83 5.79
C SER A 55 4.89 10.04 4.88
N ILE A 56 5.41 9.50 3.79
CA ILE A 56 4.62 8.66 2.87
C ILE A 56 4.21 7.36 3.57
N GLU A 57 5.12 6.74 4.30
CA GLU A 57 4.83 5.52 5.06
C GLU A 57 3.75 5.76 6.13
N GLU A 58 3.81 6.87 6.83
CA GLU A 58 2.77 7.26 7.79
C GLU A 58 1.43 7.47 7.11
N GLU A 59 1.42 8.09 5.93
CA GLU A 59 0.18 8.31 5.16
C GLU A 59 -0.43 6.98 4.72
N ILE A 60 0.40 6.03 4.28
CA ILE A 60 -0.06 4.68 3.94
C ILE A 60 -0.73 4.02 5.14
N ASP A 61 -0.12 4.11 6.32
CA ASP A 61 -0.67 3.55 7.55
C ASP A 61 -2.02 4.16 7.89
N LYS A 62 -2.15 5.48 7.79
CA LYS A 62 -3.41 6.21 8.04
C LYS A 62 -4.49 5.81 7.04
N LEU A 63 -4.15 5.75 5.77
CA LEU A 63 -5.08 5.36 4.71
C LEU A 63 -5.54 3.92 4.90
N THR A 64 -4.64 3.02 5.27
CA THR A 64 -4.96 1.62 5.55
C THR A 64 -5.93 1.50 6.71
N LEU A 65 -5.67 2.19 7.80
CA LEU A 65 -6.54 2.18 8.97
C LEU A 65 -7.93 2.71 8.64
N LYS A 66 -7.99 3.82 7.92
CA LYS A 66 -9.28 4.42 7.50
C LYS A 66 -10.05 3.49 6.58
N ALA A 67 -9.35 2.84 5.65
CA ALA A 67 -9.97 1.88 4.74
C ALA A 67 -10.54 0.68 5.50
N GLN A 68 -9.83 0.18 6.51
CA GLN A 68 -10.31 -0.91 7.37
C GLN A 68 -11.57 -0.50 8.14
N GLU A 69 -11.60 0.70 8.71
CA GLU A 69 -12.77 1.23 9.41
C GLU A 69 -13.98 1.34 8.49
N ASN A 70 -13.78 1.89 7.31
CA ASN A 70 -14.85 2.03 6.32
C ASN A 70 -15.35 0.68 5.84
N HIS A 71 -14.45 -0.30 5.72
CA HIS A 71 -14.80 -1.66 5.33
C HIS A 71 -15.72 -2.31 6.38
N VAL A 72 -15.40 -2.16 7.66
CA VAL A 72 -16.25 -2.66 8.75
C VAL A 72 -17.66 -2.05 8.67
N LEU A 73 -17.74 -0.74 8.41
CA LEU A 73 -19.03 -0.05 8.25
C LEU A 73 -19.81 -0.62 7.07
N ARG A 74 -19.17 -0.82 5.93
CA ARG A 74 -19.82 -1.40 4.74
C ARG A 74 -20.35 -2.81 5.01
N LEU A 75 -19.60 -3.63 5.73
CA LEU A 75 -20.05 -4.97 6.13
C LEU A 75 -21.26 -4.91 7.04
N ARG A 76 -21.26 -4.03 8.03
CA ARG A 76 -22.37 -3.86 8.97
C ARG A 76 -23.64 -3.41 8.28
N GLU A 77 -23.52 -2.55 7.28
CA GLU A 77 -24.64 -2.01 6.53
C GLU A 77 -25.12 -2.96 5.42
N GLY A 78 -24.48 -4.11 5.26
CA GLY A 78 -24.83 -5.07 4.22
C GLY A 78 -24.52 -4.59 2.79
N ARG A 79 -23.66 -3.59 2.65
CA ARG A 79 -23.27 -3.04 1.34
C ARG A 79 -22.12 -3.78 0.68
N CYS A 80 -21.56 -4.76 1.36
CA CYS A 80 -20.44 -5.53 0.84
C CYS A 80 -20.70 -7.02 1.02
N GLY A 81 -20.56 -7.79 -0.05
CA GLY A 81 -20.65 -9.25 0.02
C GLY A 81 -19.42 -9.85 0.70
N VAL A 82 -19.55 -11.06 1.20
CA VAL A 82 -18.48 -11.75 1.93
C VAL A 82 -17.25 -11.95 1.05
N SER A 83 -17.42 -12.44 -0.18
CA SER A 83 -16.32 -12.71 -1.12
C SER A 83 -15.58 -11.43 -1.49
N THR A 84 -16.32 -10.38 -1.80
CA THR A 84 -15.75 -9.06 -2.10
C THR A 84 -15.03 -8.49 -0.90
N GLY A 85 -15.61 -8.65 0.29
CA GLY A 85 -15.00 -8.19 1.54
C GLY A 85 -13.67 -8.88 1.84
N MET A 86 -13.60 -10.18 1.62
CA MET A 86 -12.36 -10.95 1.81
C MET A 86 -11.27 -10.49 0.84
N LEU A 87 -11.63 -10.28 -0.42
CA LEU A 87 -10.69 -9.79 -1.41
C LEU A 87 -10.21 -8.38 -1.08
N TYR A 88 -11.09 -7.53 -0.57
CA TYR A 88 -10.73 -6.18 -0.16
C TYR A 88 -9.69 -6.19 0.95
N ILE A 89 -9.91 -6.99 2.00
CA ILE A 89 -8.96 -7.15 3.11
C ILE A 89 -7.61 -7.68 2.61
N GLN A 90 -7.63 -8.67 1.71
CA GLN A 90 -6.41 -9.20 1.13
C GLN A 90 -5.66 -8.12 0.36
N SER A 91 -6.37 -7.29 -0.39
CA SER A 91 -5.78 -6.19 -1.15
C SER A 91 -5.13 -5.16 -0.23
N LEU A 92 -5.79 -4.80 0.89
CA LEU A 92 -5.22 -3.88 1.87
C LEU A 92 -3.91 -4.45 2.45
N THR A 93 -3.90 -5.73 2.78
CA THR A 93 -2.71 -6.41 3.30
C THR A 93 -1.57 -6.37 2.29
N ASP A 94 -1.88 -6.66 1.03
CA ASP A 94 -0.87 -6.66 -0.04
C ASP A 94 -0.28 -5.27 -0.27
N PHE A 95 -1.10 -4.23 -0.29
CA PHE A 95 -0.61 -2.86 -0.44
C PHE A 95 0.23 -2.42 0.75
N GLU A 96 -0.15 -2.80 1.97
CA GLU A 96 0.65 -2.53 3.16
C GLU A 96 2.02 -3.19 3.08
N ARG A 97 2.08 -4.44 2.62
CA ARG A 97 3.35 -5.15 2.39
C ARG A 97 4.24 -4.48 1.36
N VAL A 98 3.65 -4.02 0.26
CA VAL A 98 4.40 -3.28 -0.77
C VAL A 98 5.03 -2.02 -0.16
N GLY A 99 4.26 -1.26 0.61
CA GLY A 99 4.76 -0.07 1.29
C GLY A 99 5.89 -0.38 2.26
N ASP A 100 5.74 -1.43 3.07
CA ASP A 100 6.77 -1.86 4.03
C ASP A 100 8.06 -2.27 3.31
N HIS A 101 7.95 -3.05 2.24
CA HIS A 101 9.12 -3.46 1.46
C HIS A 101 9.81 -2.27 0.80
N ALA A 102 9.05 -1.33 0.24
CA ALA A 102 9.61 -0.13 -0.37
C ALA A 102 10.35 0.70 0.67
N TYR A 103 9.78 0.87 1.85
CA TYR A 103 10.43 1.60 2.95
C TYR A 103 11.71 0.90 3.39
N ASN A 104 11.70 -0.42 3.49
CA ASN A 104 12.88 -1.21 3.88
C ASN A 104 14.00 -1.09 2.84
N ILE A 105 13.68 -1.05 1.55
CA ILE A 105 14.66 -0.82 0.48
C ILE A 105 15.34 0.54 0.67
N ALA A 106 14.56 1.58 0.95
CA ALA A 106 15.08 2.91 1.20
C ALA A 106 15.98 2.96 2.44
N CYS A 107 15.58 2.28 3.52
CA CYS A 107 16.40 2.17 4.74
C CYS A 107 17.72 1.43 4.48
N ALA A 108 17.69 0.39 3.67
CA ALA A 108 18.90 -0.35 3.28
C ALA A 108 19.88 0.55 2.52
N ALA A 109 19.38 1.39 1.61
CA ALA A 109 20.20 2.34 0.88
C ALA A 109 20.94 3.30 1.83
N ARG A 110 20.28 3.75 2.89
CA ARG A 110 20.90 4.59 3.92
C ARG A 110 21.96 3.86 4.70
N GLN A 111 21.69 2.62 5.12
CA GLN A 111 22.65 1.81 5.87
C GLN A 111 23.92 1.58 5.06
N ASP A 112 23.79 1.27 3.79
CA ASP A 112 24.93 1.07 2.89
C ASP A 112 25.75 2.36 2.78
N SER A 113 25.09 3.52 2.66
CA SER A 113 25.78 4.82 2.63
C SER A 113 26.54 5.09 3.93
N GLU A 114 25.98 4.77 5.09
CA GLU A 114 26.63 4.94 6.38
C GLU A 114 27.84 4.00 6.52
N VAL A 115 27.71 2.74 6.10
CA VAL A 115 28.81 1.78 6.11
C VAL A 115 29.96 2.25 5.24
N LEU A 116 29.66 2.74 4.04
CA LEU A 116 30.68 3.28 3.13
C LEU A 116 31.40 4.49 3.70
N ARG A 117 30.70 5.32 4.49
CA ARG A 117 31.32 6.48 5.14
C ARG A 117 32.27 6.12 6.26
N THR A 118 32.07 4.96 6.91
CA THR A 118 32.92 4.50 8.00
C THR A 118 34.14 3.73 7.56
N ILE A 119 34.20 3.32 6.31
CA ILE A 119 35.35 2.67 5.69
C ILE A 119 36.35 3.70 5.17
#